data_468a22dd1155b072f5e09a2b6f039dbb
#
_entry.id   468a22dd1155b072f5e09a2b6f039dbb
#
_cell.length_a   1.000
_cell.length_b   1.000
_cell.length_c   1.000
_cell.angle_alpha   90.00
_cell.angle_beta   90.00
_cell.angle_gamma   90.00
#
_symmetry.space_group_name_H-M   'P 1'
#
loop_
_entity.id
_entity.type
_entity.pdbx_description
1 polymer ?
#
loop_
_entity_poly.entity_id
_entity_poly.type
_entity_poly.pdbx_seq_one_letter_code
_entity_poly.pdbx_strand_id
1 'polypeptide(L)'
;MELTPSPYTVCAGVSVDMFNKFAETRSESLPLEVRFLELFAERLVIVELPSPTHESTVVEFNQAFLKACGDDEQLGKRGSSTVQRDDQPNRQSDASYGPKRNTINRIPVPDGRELENWITLAVEVGQTQDWASLRRAAEWWANYNGVQYVLLIQDQHKGEVDALRALPYSWSRSSTRRSSFQMSIPTVPHCR
;
A
#
# COMPACT_ATOMS: atom_id res chain seq x y z
N MET A 1 -14.97 13.07 -24.22
CA MET A 1 -14.41 11.72 -24.31
C MET A 1 -13.18 11.73 -23.44
N GLU A 2 -13.36 11.42 -22.15
CA GLU A 2 -12.24 11.33 -21.21
C GLU A 2 -11.45 10.06 -21.55
N LEU A 3 -10.21 10.26 -21.98
CA LEU A 3 -9.25 9.17 -22.11
C LEU A 3 -8.92 8.70 -20.69
N THR A 4 -9.53 7.62 -20.26
CA THR A 4 -9.00 6.90 -19.09
C THR A 4 -7.57 6.51 -19.43
N PRO A 5 -6.57 6.94 -18.67
CA PRO A 5 -5.20 6.57 -18.94
C PRO A 5 -5.09 5.05 -18.83
N SER A 6 -4.87 4.41 -19.96
CA SER A 6 -4.62 2.97 -20.00
C SER A 6 -3.22 2.74 -19.44
N PRO A 7 -3.00 1.77 -18.54
CA PRO A 7 -1.67 1.47 -18.03
C PRO A 7 -0.73 1.13 -19.20
N TYR A 8 0.47 1.69 -19.18
CA TYR A 8 1.44 1.48 -20.25
C TYR A 8 2.06 0.08 -20.13
N THR A 9 1.80 -0.78 -21.10
CA THR A 9 2.49 -2.06 -21.21
C THR A 9 3.93 -1.82 -21.68
N VAL A 10 4.89 -2.22 -20.83
CA VAL A 10 6.33 -2.14 -21.13
C VAL A 10 6.74 -3.33 -22.01
N CYS A 11 6.38 -4.54 -21.57
CA CYS A 11 6.64 -5.78 -22.31
C CYS A 11 5.62 -6.86 -21.93
N ALA A 12 5.55 -7.90 -22.74
CA ALA A 12 4.70 -9.08 -22.53
C ALA A 12 5.53 -10.35 -22.41
N GLY A 13 4.91 -11.43 -21.96
CA GLY A 13 5.59 -12.72 -21.72
C GLY A 13 6.49 -12.69 -20.48
N VAL A 14 6.14 -11.89 -19.49
CA VAL A 14 6.90 -11.75 -18.24
C VAL A 14 6.34 -12.72 -17.21
N SER A 15 7.15 -13.66 -16.76
CA SER A 15 6.80 -14.54 -15.64
C SER A 15 6.96 -13.82 -14.29
N VAL A 16 6.37 -14.40 -13.24
CA VAL A 16 6.55 -13.91 -11.86
C VAL A 16 8.03 -13.90 -11.47
N ASP A 17 8.77 -14.97 -11.80
CA ASP A 17 10.20 -15.07 -11.48
C ASP A 17 11.03 -13.99 -12.19
N MET A 18 10.72 -13.70 -13.46
CA MET A 18 11.39 -12.64 -14.20
C MET A 18 11.13 -11.27 -13.58
N PHE A 19 9.87 -11.00 -13.20
CA PHE A 19 9.49 -9.76 -12.52
C PHE A 19 10.18 -9.63 -11.16
N ASN A 20 10.17 -10.70 -10.36
CA ASN A 20 10.75 -10.68 -9.02
C ASN A 20 12.26 -10.48 -9.07
N LYS A 21 12.94 -11.18 -9.99
CA LYS A 21 14.38 -10.97 -10.23
C LYS A 21 14.69 -9.54 -10.65
N PHE A 22 13.86 -8.95 -11.51
CA PHE A 22 14.01 -7.54 -11.88
C PHE A 22 13.81 -6.62 -10.68
N ALA A 23 12.75 -6.83 -9.87
CA ALA A 23 12.46 -6.04 -8.68
C ALA A 23 13.60 -6.10 -7.63
N GLU A 24 14.29 -7.23 -7.51
CA GLU A 24 15.41 -7.43 -6.59
C GLU A 24 16.70 -6.77 -7.08
N THR A 25 16.98 -6.87 -8.36
CA THR A 25 18.24 -6.38 -8.93
C THR A 25 18.26 -4.87 -9.13
N ARG A 26 17.11 -4.18 -9.00
CA ARG A 26 16.97 -2.74 -9.27
C ARG A 26 17.69 -2.36 -10.57
N SER A 27 17.27 -2.99 -11.66
CA SER A 27 17.92 -2.79 -12.95
C SER A 27 18.02 -1.30 -13.29
N GLU A 28 19.23 -0.81 -13.53
CA GLU A 28 19.49 0.56 -14.00
C GLU A 28 18.78 0.89 -15.33
N SER A 29 18.28 -0.14 -16.01
CA SER A 29 17.60 -0.02 -17.29
C SER A 29 16.18 0.57 -17.22
N LEU A 30 15.53 0.53 -16.04
CA LEU A 30 14.23 1.17 -15.84
C LEU A 30 14.25 1.94 -14.51
N PRO A 31 14.40 3.27 -14.53
CA PRO A 31 14.54 4.08 -13.33
C PRO A 31 13.20 4.32 -12.63
N LEU A 32 12.42 3.26 -12.45
CA LEU A 32 11.14 3.28 -11.76
C LEU A 32 11.19 2.34 -10.56
N GLU A 33 10.62 2.78 -9.45
CA GLU A 33 10.44 1.93 -8.28
C GLU A 33 9.33 0.89 -8.52
N VAL A 34 9.43 -0.25 -7.83
CA VAL A 34 8.51 -1.38 -7.97
C VAL A 34 7.04 -0.98 -7.71
N ARG A 35 6.81 0.02 -6.85
CA ARG A 35 5.45 0.52 -6.56
C ARG A 35 4.72 1.11 -7.77
N PHE A 36 5.46 1.58 -8.77
CA PHE A 36 4.88 2.11 -10.03
C PHE A 36 4.69 1.05 -11.11
N LEU A 37 5.02 -0.21 -10.79
CA LEU A 37 4.96 -1.33 -11.70
C LEU A 37 3.96 -2.39 -11.23
N GLU A 38 3.31 -3.02 -12.17
CA GLU A 38 2.44 -4.16 -11.94
C GLU A 38 2.73 -5.26 -12.94
N LEU A 39 2.81 -6.50 -12.48
CA LEU A 39 2.73 -7.66 -13.34
C LEU A 39 1.25 -8.08 -13.45
N PHE A 40 0.65 -7.86 -14.61
CA PHE A 40 -0.74 -8.19 -14.87
C PHE A 40 -0.90 -8.96 -16.19
N ALA A 41 -1.50 -10.14 -16.15
CA ALA A 41 -1.69 -11.01 -17.32
C ALA A 41 -0.39 -11.21 -18.14
N GLU A 42 0.69 -11.59 -17.46
CA GLU A 42 2.03 -11.79 -18.04
C GLU A 42 2.60 -10.53 -18.75
N ARG A 43 2.13 -9.36 -18.38
CA ARG A 43 2.62 -8.09 -18.90
C ARG A 43 3.19 -7.25 -17.77
N LEU A 44 4.37 -6.69 -18.00
CA LEU A 44 4.89 -5.64 -17.16
C LEU A 44 4.23 -4.32 -17.56
N VAL A 45 3.56 -3.71 -16.61
CA VAL A 45 2.75 -2.51 -16.83
C VAL A 45 3.25 -1.41 -15.90
N ILE A 46 3.42 -0.18 -16.42
CA ILE A 46 3.56 1.02 -15.59
C ILE A 46 2.16 1.47 -15.22
N VAL A 47 1.83 1.41 -13.94
CA VAL A 47 0.50 1.78 -13.45
C VAL A 47 0.37 3.27 -13.18
N GLU A 48 1.49 3.90 -12.86
CA GLU A 48 1.59 5.33 -12.63
C GLU A 48 3.02 5.80 -12.87
N LEU A 49 3.21 7.06 -13.23
CA LEU A 49 4.52 7.69 -13.26
C LEU A 49 4.76 8.50 -11.99
N PRO A 50 5.99 8.51 -11.44
CA PRO A 50 6.32 9.36 -10.32
C PRO A 50 5.94 10.81 -10.58
N SER A 51 5.25 11.44 -9.65
CA SER A 51 4.87 12.85 -9.77
C SER A 51 5.05 13.56 -8.43
N PRO A 52 5.35 14.88 -8.43
CA PRO A 52 5.42 15.65 -7.19
C PRO A 52 4.13 15.59 -6.37
N THR A 53 2.98 15.52 -7.02
CA THR A 53 1.68 15.42 -6.34
C THR A 53 1.53 14.09 -5.63
N HIS A 54 1.87 12.98 -6.29
CA HIS A 54 1.86 11.66 -5.66
C HIS A 54 2.75 11.65 -4.40
N GLU A 55 3.99 12.12 -4.52
CA GLU A 55 4.95 12.15 -3.40
C GLU A 55 4.46 13.07 -2.27
N SER A 56 3.90 14.24 -2.58
CA SER A 56 3.36 15.14 -1.56
C SER A 56 2.17 14.52 -0.83
N THR A 57 1.28 13.82 -1.53
CA THR A 57 0.16 13.11 -0.91
C THR A 57 0.64 12.04 0.07
N VAL A 58 1.66 11.28 -0.29
CA VAL A 58 2.28 10.29 0.61
C VAL A 58 2.88 10.96 1.85
N VAL A 59 3.60 12.07 1.67
CA VAL A 59 4.21 12.82 2.78
C VAL A 59 3.14 13.41 3.70
N GLU A 60 2.12 14.04 3.17
CA GLU A 60 1.01 14.63 3.94
C GLU A 60 0.24 13.55 4.71
N PHE A 61 -0.03 12.42 4.08
CA PHE A 61 -0.63 11.28 4.76
C PHE A 61 0.24 10.82 5.93
N ASN A 62 1.54 10.61 5.71
CA ASN A 62 2.47 10.18 6.75
C ASN A 62 2.45 11.13 7.96
N GLN A 63 2.46 12.45 7.72
CA GLN A 63 2.44 13.44 8.78
C GLN A 63 1.11 13.43 9.55
N ALA A 64 -0.01 13.43 8.82
CA ALA A 64 -1.34 13.40 9.42
C ALA A 64 -1.58 12.13 10.24
N PHE A 65 -1.17 10.98 9.70
CA PHE A 65 -1.34 9.68 10.34
C PHE A 65 -0.54 9.58 11.64
N LEU A 66 0.75 9.94 11.62
CA LEU A 66 1.58 9.91 12.82
C LEU A 66 1.10 10.89 13.88
N LYS A 67 0.68 12.10 13.48
CA LYS A 67 0.09 13.07 14.39
C LYS A 67 -1.20 12.54 15.03
N ALA A 68 -2.03 11.85 14.25
CA ALA A 68 -3.28 11.26 14.72
C ALA A 68 -3.06 10.08 15.67
N CYS A 69 -2.02 9.28 15.44
CA CYS A 69 -1.65 8.17 16.33
C CYS A 69 -1.15 8.65 17.71
N GLY A 70 -0.59 9.86 17.80
CA GLY A 70 -0.14 10.47 19.06
C GLY A 70 1.02 9.77 19.76
N ASP A 71 1.49 8.65 19.23
CA ASP A 71 2.51 7.81 19.86
C ASP A 71 3.35 7.11 18.77
N ASP A 72 4.47 7.74 18.45
CA ASP A 72 5.43 7.19 17.52
C ASP A 72 6.33 6.11 18.15
N GLU A 73 6.28 5.92 19.46
CA GLU A 73 7.03 4.86 20.14
C GLU A 73 6.42 3.48 19.90
N GLN A 74 5.11 3.40 19.65
CA GLN A 74 4.41 2.15 19.39
C GLN A 74 4.30 1.81 17.91
N LEU A 75 4.36 2.81 17.02
CA LEU A 75 4.17 2.66 15.60
C LEU A 75 5.49 2.81 14.84
N GLY A 76 5.89 1.77 14.13
CA GLY A 76 7.06 1.77 13.25
C GLY A 76 6.68 2.07 11.81
N LYS A 77 7.30 3.08 11.20
CA LYS A 77 7.30 3.24 9.76
C LYS A 77 8.12 2.13 9.13
N ARG A 78 7.61 1.45 8.12
CA ARG A 78 8.32 0.44 7.33
C ARG A 78 8.73 0.98 5.96
N GLY A 79 8.27 2.20 5.64
CA GLY A 79 8.57 2.88 4.37
C GLY A 79 7.97 2.17 3.17
N SER A 80 8.64 2.33 2.04
CA SER A 80 8.32 1.69 0.76
C SER A 80 9.24 0.50 0.51
N SER A 81 9.32 -0.44 1.45
CA SER A 81 10.14 -1.66 1.28
C SER A 81 9.48 -2.63 0.31
N THR A 82 10.29 -3.21 -0.57
CA THR A 82 9.84 -4.32 -1.42
C THR A 82 9.65 -5.57 -0.56
N VAL A 83 8.48 -6.18 -0.68
CA VAL A 83 8.12 -7.40 0.05
C VAL A 83 7.77 -8.53 -0.90
N GLN A 84 7.92 -9.75 -0.42
CA GLN A 84 7.81 -10.97 -1.20
C GLN A 84 6.67 -11.85 -0.67
N ARG A 85 5.99 -12.52 -1.58
CA ARG A 85 5.07 -13.62 -1.33
C ARG A 85 5.41 -14.76 -2.29
N ASP A 86 5.27 -15.98 -1.79
CA ASP A 86 5.50 -17.18 -2.60
C ASP A 86 4.59 -17.16 -3.84
N ASP A 87 5.15 -17.44 -4.98
CA ASP A 87 4.48 -17.52 -6.28
C ASP A 87 3.70 -16.26 -6.70
N GLN A 88 4.02 -15.10 -6.10
CA GLN A 88 3.40 -13.82 -6.42
C GLN A 88 4.43 -12.78 -6.85
N PRO A 89 4.04 -11.80 -7.66
CA PRO A 89 4.91 -10.66 -7.95
C PRO A 89 5.27 -9.91 -6.67
N ASN A 90 6.55 -9.56 -6.52
CA ASN A 90 7.00 -8.69 -5.44
C ASN A 90 6.25 -7.36 -5.49
N ARG A 91 5.99 -6.78 -4.31
CA ARG A 91 5.28 -5.50 -4.23
C ARG A 91 5.96 -4.54 -3.27
N GLN A 92 5.79 -3.27 -3.56
CA GLN A 92 6.25 -2.15 -2.76
C GLN A 92 5.07 -1.20 -2.54
N SER A 93 4.74 -0.90 -1.29
CA SER A 93 3.69 0.09 -0.97
C SER A 93 4.25 1.51 -1.00
N ASP A 94 3.38 2.50 -1.13
CA ASP A 94 3.77 3.91 -1.01
C ASP A 94 4.12 4.29 0.43
N ALA A 95 3.40 3.73 1.39
CA ALA A 95 3.77 3.79 2.80
C ALA A 95 3.33 2.51 3.51
N SER A 96 4.06 2.13 4.55
CA SER A 96 3.68 1.00 5.38
C SER A 96 4.08 1.19 6.83
N TYR A 97 3.32 0.54 7.70
CA TYR A 97 3.47 0.66 9.15
C TYR A 97 3.30 -0.68 9.82
N GLY A 98 3.98 -0.83 10.94
CA GLY A 98 3.87 -2.01 11.77
C GLY A 98 4.14 -1.70 13.23
N PRO A 99 3.93 -2.66 14.13
CA PRO A 99 4.16 -2.45 15.55
C PRO A 99 5.65 -2.35 15.84
N LYS A 100 6.00 -1.57 16.87
CA LYS A 100 7.32 -1.60 17.50
C LYS A 100 7.33 -2.54 18.68
N ARG A 101 8.50 -2.69 19.30
CA ARG A 101 8.67 -3.55 20.49
C ARG A 101 7.78 -3.12 21.65
N ASN A 102 7.57 -1.80 21.81
CA ASN A 102 6.81 -1.20 22.89
C ASN A 102 5.30 -1.09 22.60
N THR A 103 4.82 -1.64 21.48
CA THR A 103 3.38 -1.61 21.16
C THR A 103 2.60 -2.38 22.20
N ILE A 104 1.69 -1.69 22.87
CA ILE A 104 0.83 -2.24 23.92
C ILE A 104 -0.18 -3.22 23.28
N ASN A 105 -0.44 -4.33 23.95
CA ASN A 105 -1.38 -5.36 23.47
C ASN A 105 -1.08 -5.89 22.05
N ARG A 106 0.17 -5.84 21.64
CA ARG A 106 0.59 -6.38 20.36
C ARG A 106 0.34 -7.90 20.33
N ILE A 107 -0.34 -8.36 19.28
CA ILE A 107 -0.47 -9.79 19.02
C ILE A 107 0.94 -10.39 18.74
N PRO A 108 1.11 -11.71 18.86
CA PRO A 108 2.37 -12.36 18.49
C PRO A 108 2.77 -12.01 17.06
N VAL A 109 4.07 -11.95 16.83
CA VAL A 109 4.60 -11.75 15.46
C VAL A 109 4.13 -12.93 14.61
N PRO A 110 3.54 -12.68 13.43
CA PRO A 110 3.09 -13.75 12.55
C PRO A 110 4.25 -14.67 12.13
N ASP A 111 3.94 -15.94 11.89
CA ASP A 111 4.92 -16.91 11.41
C ASP A 111 5.61 -16.43 10.12
N GLY A 112 6.93 -16.60 10.08
CA GLY A 112 7.73 -16.16 8.95
C GLY A 112 7.98 -14.65 8.89
N ARG A 113 7.64 -13.89 9.94
CA ARG A 113 7.92 -12.45 10.03
C ARG A 113 8.84 -12.14 11.20
N GLU A 114 9.61 -11.08 11.04
CA GLU A 114 10.34 -10.44 12.12
C GLU A 114 9.61 -9.14 12.50
N LEU A 115 9.78 -8.71 13.74
CA LEU A 115 9.10 -7.51 14.24
C LEU A 115 9.41 -6.27 13.38
N GLU A 116 10.63 -6.18 12.90
CA GLU A 116 11.16 -5.05 12.14
C GLU A 116 10.60 -4.96 10.72
N ASN A 117 10.20 -6.08 10.14
CA ASN A 117 9.64 -6.14 8.79
C ASN A 117 8.13 -6.46 8.76
N TRP A 118 7.51 -6.63 9.94
CA TRP A 118 6.09 -6.88 10.02
C TRP A 118 5.27 -5.64 9.67
N ILE A 119 4.48 -5.74 8.62
CA ILE A 119 3.55 -4.70 8.15
C ILE A 119 2.14 -5.06 8.61
N THR A 120 1.47 -4.13 9.31
CA THR A 120 0.07 -4.26 9.71
C THR A 120 -0.86 -3.33 8.92
N LEU A 121 -0.32 -2.22 8.40
CA LEU A 121 -1.01 -1.29 7.52
C LEU A 121 -0.17 -1.05 6.28
N ALA A 122 -0.72 -1.32 5.10
CA ALA A 122 -0.18 -0.91 3.82
C ALA A 122 -1.03 0.23 3.25
N VAL A 123 -0.37 1.21 2.62
CA VAL A 123 -1.01 2.38 2.01
C VAL A 123 -0.59 2.45 0.55
N GLU A 124 -1.55 2.56 -0.33
CA GLU A 124 -1.38 2.74 -1.76
C GLU A 124 -2.04 4.05 -2.17
N VAL A 125 -1.30 4.88 -2.86
CA VAL A 125 -1.72 6.19 -3.35
C VAL A 125 -1.74 6.15 -4.86
N GLY A 126 -2.86 6.46 -5.49
CA GLY A 126 -2.97 6.59 -6.93
C GLY A 126 -3.42 7.99 -7.30
N GLN A 127 -2.66 8.69 -8.12
CA GLN A 127 -3.07 9.96 -8.72
C GLN A 127 -3.70 9.74 -10.10
N THR A 128 -2.98 9.01 -10.95
CA THR A 128 -3.43 8.67 -12.31
C THR A 128 -3.71 7.17 -12.47
N GLN A 129 -3.31 6.37 -11.49
CA GLN A 129 -3.57 4.94 -11.44
C GLN A 129 -5.07 4.66 -11.39
N ASP A 130 -5.54 3.72 -12.21
CA ASP A 130 -6.94 3.34 -12.21
C ASP A 130 -7.33 2.56 -10.93
N TRP A 131 -8.60 2.66 -10.57
CA TRP A 131 -9.15 2.04 -9.36
C TRP A 131 -9.07 0.51 -9.38
N ALA A 132 -9.10 -0.11 -10.57
CA ALA A 132 -8.98 -1.56 -10.69
C ALA A 132 -7.56 -2.02 -10.33
N SER A 133 -6.53 -1.27 -10.73
CA SER A 133 -5.15 -1.53 -10.35
C SER A 133 -4.92 -1.34 -8.85
N LEU A 134 -5.44 -0.24 -8.25
CA LEU A 134 -5.39 -0.04 -6.80
C LEU A 134 -6.05 -1.19 -6.02
N ARG A 135 -7.19 -1.69 -6.51
CA ARG A 135 -7.86 -2.84 -5.89
C ARG A 135 -7.03 -4.11 -5.96
N ARG A 136 -6.39 -4.39 -7.10
CA ARG A 136 -5.47 -5.55 -7.21
C ARG A 136 -4.31 -5.43 -6.22
N ALA A 137 -3.78 -4.20 -6.03
CA ALA A 137 -2.79 -3.93 -5.00
C ALA A 137 -3.34 -4.27 -3.61
N ALA A 138 -4.55 -3.80 -3.28
CA ALA A 138 -5.18 -4.09 -2.01
C ALA A 138 -5.41 -5.59 -1.78
N GLU A 139 -5.87 -6.32 -2.78
CA GLU A 139 -6.05 -7.76 -2.72
C GLU A 139 -4.73 -8.50 -2.48
N TRP A 140 -3.66 -8.04 -3.11
CA TRP A 140 -2.33 -8.57 -2.87
C TRP A 140 -1.91 -8.39 -1.42
N TRP A 141 -2.06 -7.15 -0.88
CA TRP A 141 -1.71 -6.81 0.50
C TRP A 141 -2.58 -7.53 1.51
N ALA A 142 -3.87 -7.69 1.26
CA ALA A 142 -4.79 -8.41 2.15
C ALA A 142 -4.39 -9.86 2.38
N ASN A 143 -3.70 -10.44 1.42
CA ASN A 143 -3.18 -11.80 1.51
C ASN A 143 -1.71 -11.86 1.98
N TYR A 144 -1.08 -10.73 2.31
CA TYR A 144 0.25 -10.70 2.90
C TYR A 144 0.17 -10.96 4.41
N ASN A 145 0.85 -12.01 4.87
CA ASN A 145 0.76 -12.45 6.27
C ASN A 145 1.15 -11.32 7.23
N GLY A 146 0.24 -10.96 8.12
CA GLY A 146 0.39 -9.92 9.13
C GLY A 146 -0.27 -8.58 8.81
N VAL A 147 -0.69 -8.34 7.56
CA VAL A 147 -1.45 -7.14 7.20
C VAL A 147 -2.88 -7.23 7.76
N GLN A 148 -3.29 -6.18 8.45
CA GLN A 148 -4.62 -6.06 9.04
C GLN A 148 -5.46 -5.00 8.32
N TYR A 149 -4.82 -4.00 7.75
CA TYR A 149 -5.46 -2.89 7.06
C TYR A 149 -4.74 -2.56 5.76
N VAL A 150 -5.52 -2.23 4.75
CA VAL A 150 -5.03 -1.63 3.51
C VAL A 150 -5.80 -0.34 3.29
N LEU A 151 -5.09 0.75 3.10
CA LEU A 151 -5.66 2.04 2.78
C LEU A 151 -5.35 2.38 1.33
N LEU A 152 -6.39 2.67 0.56
CA LEU A 152 -6.28 3.18 -0.80
C LEU A 152 -6.64 4.67 -0.80
N ILE A 153 -5.74 5.47 -1.30
CA ILE A 153 -5.95 6.92 -1.47
C ILE A 153 -5.91 7.19 -2.97
N GLN A 154 -7.02 7.65 -3.52
CA GLN A 154 -7.04 8.11 -4.90
C GLN A 154 -7.21 9.62 -4.92
N ASP A 155 -6.16 10.32 -5.36
CA ASP A 155 -6.19 11.75 -5.58
C ASP A 155 -6.78 12.05 -6.97
N GLN A 156 -8.05 11.80 -7.13
CA GLN A 156 -8.80 12.45 -8.18
C GLN A 156 -9.19 13.80 -7.60
N HIS A 157 -8.98 14.91 -8.29
CA HIS A 157 -9.32 16.30 -7.94
C HIS A 157 -10.63 16.53 -7.12
N LYS A 158 -11.21 15.50 -6.55
CA LYS A 158 -12.44 15.43 -5.77
C LYS A 158 -12.23 14.90 -4.34
N GLY A 159 -11.02 14.55 -3.93
CA GLY A 159 -10.71 14.15 -2.54
C GLY A 159 -11.51 12.93 -2.05
N GLU A 160 -11.68 11.92 -2.86
CA GLU A 160 -12.26 10.64 -2.42
C GLU A 160 -11.18 9.76 -1.80
N VAL A 161 -11.35 9.44 -0.52
CA VAL A 161 -10.51 8.49 0.21
C VAL A 161 -11.35 7.26 0.52
N ASP A 162 -10.97 6.11 -0.01
CA ASP A 162 -11.57 4.83 0.34
C ASP A 162 -10.62 4.04 1.23
N ALA A 163 -11.07 3.74 2.44
CA ALA A 163 -10.35 2.86 3.36
C ALA A 163 -10.95 1.46 3.32
N LEU A 164 -10.12 0.47 3.01
CA LEU A 164 -10.50 -0.93 3.02
C LEU A 164 -9.87 -1.64 4.23
N ARG A 165 -10.70 -2.26 5.05
CA ARG A 165 -10.22 -3.13 6.13
C ARG A 165 -10.02 -4.53 5.58
N ALA A 166 -8.79 -5.04 5.68
CA ALA A 166 -8.54 -6.45 5.44
C ALA A 166 -9.11 -7.27 6.60
N LEU A 167 -10.24 -7.92 6.39
CA LEU A 167 -10.74 -8.97 7.29
C LEU A 167 -10.34 -10.33 6.72
N PRO A 168 -10.12 -11.35 7.54
CA PRO A 168 -9.61 -12.65 7.09
C PRO A 168 -10.42 -13.31 5.96
N TYR A 169 -11.66 -12.85 5.71
CA TYR A 169 -12.55 -13.43 4.69
C TYR A 169 -13.54 -12.46 4.05
N SER A 170 -13.48 -11.16 4.34
CA SER A 170 -14.41 -10.19 3.73
C SER A 170 -13.86 -8.77 3.71
N TRP A 171 -14.20 -8.03 2.65
CA TRP A 171 -13.88 -6.61 2.52
C TRP A 171 -15.09 -5.78 2.95
N SER A 172 -14.89 -4.82 3.86
CA SER A 172 -15.89 -3.80 4.14
C SER A 172 -15.44 -2.45 3.58
N ARG A 173 -16.31 -1.80 2.83
CA ARG A 173 -16.09 -0.45 2.32
C ARG A 173 -16.60 0.56 3.34
N SER A 174 -15.73 1.48 3.77
CA SER A 174 -16.13 2.68 4.49
C SER A 174 -15.80 3.87 3.61
N SER A 175 -16.82 4.46 2.96
CA SER A 175 -16.63 5.68 2.19
C SER A 175 -16.98 6.88 3.06
N THR A 176 -16.01 7.75 3.32
CA THR A 176 -16.24 9.00 4.02
C THR A 176 -15.96 10.14 3.05
N ARG A 177 -17.02 10.76 2.54
CA ARG A 177 -16.92 12.05 1.84
C ARG A 177 -16.59 13.13 2.84
N ARG A 178 -15.38 13.68 2.84
CA ARG A 178 -15.11 14.95 3.51
C ARG A 178 -14.09 15.78 2.74
N SER A 179 -14.42 17.03 2.56
CA SER A 179 -13.60 18.10 1.98
C SER A 179 -12.56 18.67 2.98
N SER A 180 -12.28 17.97 4.06
CA SER A 180 -11.20 18.25 5.00
C SER A 180 -10.75 16.92 5.61
N PHE A 181 -9.46 16.69 5.64
CA PHE A 181 -8.83 15.52 6.23
C PHE A 181 -9.09 15.52 7.74
N GLN A 182 -10.20 14.95 8.17
CA GLN A 182 -10.48 14.69 9.57
C GLN A 182 -10.62 13.19 9.75
N MET A 183 -9.51 12.56 10.13
CA MET A 183 -9.47 11.13 10.45
C MET A 183 -10.18 10.91 11.78
N SER A 184 -11.36 10.31 11.75
CA SER A 184 -12.00 9.78 12.97
C SER A 184 -11.42 8.39 13.21
N ILE A 185 -10.51 8.27 14.16
CA ILE A 185 -10.02 6.98 14.63
C ILE A 185 -11.14 6.34 15.45
N PRO A 186 -11.56 5.10 15.17
CA PRO A 186 -12.48 4.39 16.06
C PRO A 186 -11.83 4.27 17.45
N THR A 187 -12.49 4.76 18.46
CA THR A 187 -12.08 4.58 19.86
C THR A 187 -12.03 3.08 20.14
N VAL A 188 -10.85 2.56 20.43
CA VAL A 188 -10.68 1.20 20.94
C VAL A 188 -11.44 1.11 22.26
N PRO A 189 -12.36 0.14 22.47
CA PRO A 189 -13.00 -0.03 23.76
C PRO A 189 -11.94 -0.30 24.82
N HIS A 190 -11.88 0.55 25.84
CA HIS A 190 -11.11 0.24 27.04
C HIS A 190 -11.73 -1.01 27.69
N CYS A 191 -11.09 -2.15 27.57
CA CYS A 191 -11.34 -3.27 28.48
C CYS A 191 -10.82 -2.89 29.86
N ARG A 192 -11.75 -2.86 30.81
CA ARG A 192 -11.44 -2.79 32.25
C ARG A 192 -10.91 -4.13 32.71
#